data_3471a185ad10898028a7b73ba50c5e2c
#
_entry.id   3471a185ad10898028a7b73ba50c5e2c
#
_cell.length_a   1.000
_cell.length_b   1.000
_cell.length_c   1.000
_cell.angle_alpha   90.00
_cell.angle_beta   90.00
_cell.angle_gamma   90.00
#
_symmetry.space_group_name_H-M   'P 1'
#
loop_
_entity.id
_entity.type
_entity.pdbx_description
1 polymer ?
#
loop_
_entity_poly.entity_id
_entity_poly.type
_entity_poly.pdbx_seq_one_letter_code
_entity_poly.pdbx_strand_id
1 'polypeptide(L)'
;MAREWKNVHITSSGQEYVEARVLSQGPRSACKALFFRNSHKTSCDKIVSLKIARQKKIGGGFVTKEDKTITLKAEEIDALIEYIQEYYTPLSIGMTEFIEADEDAAKLFEKVQQLGISEDEVASKLLESGILTQNLSVAITAAERNNAIREFEYSLDEEQSESFWQEWFTRNKWVLGSEYLNILPERDIDTHDIADYLMKSIDGFLDVVEIKRPDLNFWAGPDSHGNYYPTAQLTAAISQCLNYLYRIELQSNSVDFLDRVEGTKTVKPQCMLVYGRSDGWCEDKMKALRILNAAYHQLHIVTYDQLLIRAKQLLGVAEKDDIDESLPF
;
A
#
# COMPACT_ATOMS: atom_id res chain seq x y z
N MET A 1 12.44 15.12 7.04
CA MET A 1 12.98 16.43 6.57
C MET A 1 12.04 17.52 7.04
N ALA A 2 12.51 18.48 7.85
CA ALA A 2 11.68 19.60 8.28
C ALA A 2 11.24 20.41 7.05
N ARG A 3 9.93 20.59 6.87
CA ARG A 3 9.38 21.39 5.77
C ARG A 3 9.84 22.84 5.94
N GLU A 4 10.51 23.38 4.93
CA GLU A 4 10.84 24.79 4.90
C GLU A 4 9.57 25.65 4.79
N TRP A 5 9.53 26.75 5.54
CA TRP A 5 8.44 27.72 5.44
C TRP A 5 8.37 28.31 4.02
N LYS A 6 7.20 28.32 3.43
CA LYS A 6 6.95 29.00 2.15
C LYS A 6 6.76 30.51 2.41
N ASN A 7 7.28 31.35 1.53
CA ASN A 7 7.13 32.82 1.58
C ASN A 7 7.69 33.45 2.86
N VAL A 8 8.94 33.14 3.20
CA VAL A 8 9.64 33.71 4.33
C VAL A 8 10.19 35.09 4.00
N HIS A 9 9.92 36.06 4.87
CA HIS A 9 10.52 37.39 4.84
C HIS A 9 11.54 37.51 5.97
N ILE A 10 12.59 38.31 5.75
CA ILE A 10 13.63 38.54 6.75
C ILE A 10 13.66 40.03 7.08
N THR A 11 13.59 40.35 8.39
CA THR A 11 13.76 41.75 8.86
C THR A 11 15.22 42.19 8.78
N SER A 12 15.47 43.47 8.83
CA SER A 12 16.84 44.04 8.93
C SER A 12 17.62 43.55 10.15
N SER A 13 16.93 43.05 11.19
CA SER A 13 17.53 42.44 12.39
C SER A 13 17.75 40.94 12.27
N GLY A 14 17.48 40.32 11.11
CA GLY A 14 17.68 38.89 10.86
C GLY A 14 16.56 37.97 11.38
N GLN A 15 15.42 38.52 11.81
CA GLN A 15 14.25 37.75 12.21
C GLN A 15 13.50 37.26 10.97
N GLU A 16 13.23 35.97 10.89
CA GLU A 16 12.41 35.37 9.82
C GLU A 16 10.93 35.40 10.23
N TYR A 17 10.05 35.73 9.30
CA TYR A 17 8.60 35.70 9.50
C TYR A 17 7.84 35.32 8.24
N VAL A 18 6.64 34.78 8.40
CA VAL A 18 5.71 34.54 7.30
C VAL A 18 4.69 35.66 7.20
N GLU A 19 4.03 35.81 6.05
CA GLU A 19 3.02 36.84 5.86
C GLU A 19 1.89 36.73 6.90
N ALA A 20 1.50 37.87 7.48
CA ALA A 20 0.49 37.92 8.52
C ALA A 20 -0.90 37.53 7.98
N ARG A 21 -1.53 36.53 8.59
CA ARG A 21 -2.88 36.11 8.23
C ARG A 21 -3.93 36.94 8.98
N VAL A 22 -4.92 37.43 8.24
CA VAL A 22 -6.09 38.10 8.83
C VAL A 22 -7.03 37.00 9.37
N LEU A 23 -7.20 36.94 10.69
CA LEU A 23 -8.12 36.04 11.37
C LEU A 23 -9.57 36.55 11.35
N SER A 24 -9.72 37.89 11.53
CA SER A 24 -11.02 38.57 11.40
C SER A 24 -10.82 40.03 11.02
N GLN A 25 -11.77 40.60 10.28
CA GLN A 25 -11.77 42.03 9.93
C GLN A 25 -13.19 42.54 9.92
N GLY A 26 -13.43 43.58 10.70
CA GLY A 26 -14.68 44.32 10.80
C GLY A 26 -14.50 45.79 10.46
N PRO A 27 -15.58 46.61 10.53
CA PRO A 27 -15.52 48.04 10.18
C PRO A 27 -14.57 48.88 11.04
N ARG A 28 -14.36 48.46 12.32
CA ARG A 28 -13.60 49.23 13.32
C ARG A 28 -12.36 48.50 13.85
N SER A 29 -12.21 47.21 13.62
CA SER A 29 -11.11 46.40 14.14
C SER A 29 -10.75 45.22 13.23
N ALA A 30 -9.52 44.78 13.33
CA ALA A 30 -9.04 43.54 12.68
C ALA A 30 -8.22 42.74 13.68
N CYS A 31 -8.17 41.42 13.49
CA CYS A 31 -7.27 40.51 14.21
C CYS A 31 -6.35 39.84 13.20
N LYS A 32 -5.05 39.86 13.46
CA LYS A 32 -4.05 39.21 12.61
C LYS A 32 -3.16 38.30 13.44
N ALA A 33 -2.73 37.20 12.81
CA ALA A 33 -1.74 36.29 13.37
C ALA A 33 -0.50 36.21 12.46
N LEU A 34 0.66 36.03 13.05
CA LEU A 34 1.95 36.01 12.38
C LEU A 34 2.86 35.02 13.09
N PHE A 35 3.42 34.05 12.35
CA PHE A 35 4.52 33.22 12.85
C PHE A 35 5.86 33.88 12.55
N PHE A 36 6.79 33.77 13.50
CA PHE A 36 8.16 34.26 13.33
C PHE A 36 9.18 33.37 14.04
N ARG A 37 10.43 33.42 13.61
CA ARG A 37 11.57 32.71 14.19
C ARG A 37 12.64 33.70 14.59
N ASN A 38 13.17 33.51 15.78
CA ASN A 38 14.35 34.25 16.24
C ASN A 38 15.59 33.37 16.10
N SER A 39 16.60 33.84 15.36
CA SER A 39 17.92 33.17 15.31
C SER A 39 18.66 33.49 16.60
N HIS A 40 18.84 32.52 17.49
CA HIS A 40 19.81 32.66 18.59
C HIS A 40 21.21 32.37 18.05
N LYS A 41 22.18 33.23 18.37
CA LYS A 41 23.59 33.14 17.94
C LYS A 41 24.33 31.88 18.43
N THR A 42 23.73 31.10 19.32
CA THR A 42 24.39 29.98 20.02
C THR A 42 23.69 28.63 19.91
N SER A 43 22.53 28.52 19.23
CA SER A 43 21.81 27.27 19.03
C SER A 43 21.38 27.16 17.58
N CYS A 44 21.54 25.96 16.99
CA CYS A 44 21.06 25.65 15.63
C CYS A 44 19.52 25.59 15.55
N ASP A 45 18.81 25.64 16.70
CA ASP A 45 17.36 25.52 16.76
C ASP A 45 16.71 26.91 16.68
N LYS A 46 15.98 27.14 15.60
CA LYS A 46 15.17 28.34 15.43
C LYS A 46 13.88 28.20 16.23
N ILE A 47 13.74 28.97 17.31
CA ILE A 47 12.54 28.95 18.13
C ILE A 47 11.40 29.65 17.39
N VAL A 48 10.33 28.90 17.13
CA VAL A 48 9.10 29.41 16.51
C VAL A 48 8.25 30.12 17.55
N SER A 49 7.67 31.26 17.18
CA SER A 49 6.73 32.02 18.01
C SER A 49 5.54 32.47 17.18
N LEU A 50 4.36 32.52 17.82
CA LEU A 50 3.12 33.04 17.24
C LEU A 50 2.77 34.39 17.88
N LYS A 51 2.58 35.42 17.06
CA LYS A 51 2.10 36.74 17.49
C LYS A 51 0.67 36.96 17.01
N ILE A 52 -0.26 37.19 17.94
CA ILE A 52 -1.64 37.54 17.64
C ILE A 52 -1.85 39.00 18.05
N ALA A 53 -2.29 39.83 17.10
CA ALA A 53 -2.47 41.27 17.34
C ALA A 53 -3.87 41.73 16.93
N ARG A 54 -4.56 42.42 17.86
CA ARG A 54 -5.81 43.11 17.55
C ARG A 54 -5.53 44.53 17.14
N GLN A 55 -5.95 44.91 15.97
CA GLN A 55 -5.74 46.22 15.35
C GLN A 55 -7.02 47.03 15.45
N LYS A 56 -6.89 48.38 15.61
CA LYS A 56 -8.00 49.32 15.54
C LYS A 56 -7.86 50.19 14.30
N LYS A 57 -8.97 50.49 13.64
CA LYS A 57 -8.99 51.40 12.50
C LYS A 57 -8.80 52.83 12.98
N ILE A 58 -7.77 53.52 12.50
CA ILE A 58 -7.46 54.90 12.77
C ILE A 58 -7.19 55.57 11.42
N GLY A 59 -7.98 56.56 11.07
CA GLY A 59 -7.91 57.16 9.73
C GLY A 59 -8.26 56.17 8.64
N GLY A 60 -7.42 56.07 7.62
CA GLY A 60 -7.60 55.13 6.50
C GLY A 60 -7.02 53.74 6.69
N GLY A 61 -6.33 53.42 7.82
CA GLY A 61 -5.59 52.19 8.05
C GLY A 61 -5.85 51.50 9.38
N PHE A 62 -5.35 50.26 9.51
CA PHE A 62 -5.38 49.50 10.75
C PHE A 62 -4.05 49.62 11.49
N VAL A 63 -4.10 50.04 12.77
CA VAL A 63 -2.93 50.24 13.63
C VAL A 63 -2.94 49.24 14.78
N THR A 64 -1.82 48.57 15.00
CA THR A 64 -1.61 47.65 16.11
C THR A 64 -1.28 48.44 17.37
N LYS A 65 -1.98 48.17 18.48
CA LYS A 65 -1.61 48.67 19.80
C LYS A 65 -0.82 47.61 20.55
N GLU A 66 0.29 47.97 21.15
CA GLU A 66 1.17 47.04 21.90
C GLU A 66 0.45 46.33 23.05
N ASP A 67 -0.45 47.04 23.76
CA ASP A 67 -1.28 46.52 24.84
C ASP A 67 -2.33 45.47 24.43
N LYS A 68 -2.45 45.20 23.11
CA LYS A 68 -3.40 44.23 22.52
C LYS A 68 -2.71 43.18 21.65
N THR A 69 -1.47 42.90 22.00
CA THR A 69 -0.66 41.90 21.31
C THR A 69 -0.29 40.78 22.29
N ILE A 70 -0.55 39.56 21.91
CA ILE A 70 -0.12 38.35 22.62
C ILE A 70 0.95 37.68 21.78
N THR A 71 2.06 37.32 22.40
CA THR A 71 3.12 36.52 21.77
C THR A 71 3.24 35.22 22.54
N LEU A 72 3.06 34.08 21.82
CA LEU A 72 3.19 32.73 22.37
C LEU A 72 4.51 32.14 21.91
N LYS A 73 5.22 31.47 22.81
CA LYS A 73 6.41 30.66 22.53
C LYS A 73 5.95 29.29 22.05
N ALA A 74 6.89 28.46 21.56
CA ALA A 74 6.61 27.12 21.02
C ALA A 74 5.78 26.28 22.00
N GLU A 75 6.23 26.16 23.26
CA GLU A 75 5.54 25.39 24.31
C GLU A 75 4.11 25.90 24.61
N GLU A 76 3.91 27.22 24.52
CA GLU A 76 2.61 27.86 24.76
C GLU A 76 1.67 27.67 23.53
N ILE A 77 2.25 27.55 22.33
CA ILE A 77 1.50 27.23 21.11
C ILE A 77 1.00 25.79 21.18
N ASP A 78 1.87 24.85 21.57
CA ASP A 78 1.53 23.44 21.72
C ASP A 78 0.42 23.26 22.76
N ALA A 79 0.55 23.86 23.93
CA ALA A 79 -0.49 23.86 24.98
C ALA A 79 -1.81 24.48 24.50
N LEU A 80 -1.77 25.54 23.68
CA LEU A 80 -2.97 26.17 23.11
C LEU A 80 -3.63 25.23 22.07
N ILE A 81 -2.86 24.51 21.27
CA ILE A 81 -3.38 23.53 20.32
C ILE A 81 -4.08 22.40 21.06
N GLU A 82 -3.45 21.83 22.09
CA GLU A 82 -4.06 20.81 22.95
C GLU A 82 -5.38 21.30 23.57
N TYR A 83 -5.39 22.51 24.12
CA TYR A 83 -6.58 23.10 24.71
C TYR A 83 -7.71 23.33 23.69
N ILE A 84 -7.38 23.75 22.46
CA ILE A 84 -8.35 23.92 21.37
C ILE A 84 -8.90 22.55 20.95
N GLN A 85 -8.06 21.53 20.84
CA GLN A 85 -8.48 20.16 20.50
C GLN A 85 -9.43 19.58 21.56
N GLU A 86 -9.11 19.79 22.83
CA GLU A 86 -9.90 19.24 23.95
C GLU A 86 -11.28 19.90 24.11
N TYR A 87 -11.37 21.23 23.97
CA TYR A 87 -12.57 21.98 24.37
C TYR A 87 -13.31 22.65 23.20
N TYR A 88 -12.64 23.13 22.18
CA TYR A 88 -13.28 23.86 21.09
C TYR A 88 -13.87 22.92 20.03
N THR A 89 -13.19 21.84 19.71
CA THR A 89 -13.62 20.87 18.68
C THR A 89 -14.97 20.23 19.03
N PRO A 90 -15.24 19.78 20.28
CA PRO A 90 -16.56 19.28 20.66
C PRO A 90 -17.68 20.31 20.66
N LEU A 91 -17.35 21.60 20.77
CA LEU A 91 -18.30 22.72 20.85
C LEU A 91 -18.61 23.33 19.47
N SER A 92 -17.78 23.11 18.48
CA SER A 92 -18.00 23.60 17.12
C SER A 92 -18.86 22.64 16.34
N ILE A 93 -20.07 23.10 15.92
CA ILE A 93 -20.91 22.36 14.99
C ILE A 93 -20.24 22.38 13.61
N GLY A 94 -19.49 21.35 13.31
CA GLY A 94 -18.68 21.22 12.08
C GLY A 94 -17.25 20.88 12.48
N MET A 95 -17.01 19.62 12.79
CA MET A 95 -15.73 19.10 13.21
C MET A 95 -14.65 19.38 12.18
N THR A 96 -13.69 20.21 12.55
CA THR A 96 -12.35 20.22 11.96
C THR A 96 -11.42 19.69 13.02
N GLU A 97 -11.13 18.38 13.01
CA GLU A 97 -9.98 17.85 13.75
C GLU A 97 -8.72 18.40 13.11
N PHE A 98 -7.86 19.03 13.93
CA PHE A 98 -6.53 19.40 13.49
C PHE A 98 -5.66 18.15 13.58
N ILE A 99 -5.38 17.53 12.44
CA ILE A 99 -4.41 16.44 12.32
C ILE A 99 -3.06 17.12 12.08
N GLU A 100 -2.09 16.90 12.95
CA GLU A 100 -0.71 17.25 12.65
C GLU A 100 -0.26 16.49 11.40
N ALA A 101 0.07 17.23 10.34
CA ALA A 101 0.41 16.65 9.04
C ALA A 101 1.76 15.92 9.00
N ASP A 102 2.51 15.86 10.09
CA ASP A 102 3.87 15.30 10.19
C ASP A 102 4.00 14.05 11.07
N GLU A 103 2.95 13.61 11.73
CA GLU A 103 2.96 12.32 12.40
C GLU A 103 2.27 11.26 11.53
N ASP A 104 2.96 10.13 11.35
CA ASP A 104 2.58 9.00 10.52
C ASP A 104 1.06 8.73 10.52
N ALA A 105 0.51 8.51 9.34
CA ALA A 105 -0.86 8.02 9.17
C ALA A 105 -1.18 6.82 10.08
N ALA A 106 -0.16 6.06 10.51
CA ALA A 106 -0.24 5.00 11.49
C ALA A 106 -0.87 5.43 12.82
N LYS A 107 -0.56 6.63 13.34
CA LYS A 107 -1.15 7.11 14.61
C LYS A 107 -2.64 7.48 14.47
N LEU A 108 -3.06 7.90 13.29
CA LEU A 108 -4.48 8.10 13.02
C LEU A 108 -5.21 6.75 13.05
N PHE A 109 -4.65 5.72 12.42
CA PHE A 109 -5.19 4.37 12.44
C PHE A 109 -5.18 3.76 13.85
N GLU A 110 -4.12 3.96 14.64
CA GLU A 110 -4.10 3.52 16.04
C GLU A 110 -5.22 4.16 16.88
N LYS A 111 -5.49 5.46 16.72
CA LYS A 111 -6.62 6.12 17.39
C LYS A 111 -7.96 5.56 16.92
N VAL A 112 -8.11 5.27 15.64
CA VAL A 112 -9.33 4.67 15.09
C VAL A 112 -9.54 3.25 15.63
N GLN A 113 -8.49 2.43 15.71
CA GLN A 113 -8.55 1.10 16.32
C GLN A 113 -8.90 1.16 17.82
N GLN A 114 -8.36 2.13 18.57
CA GLN A 114 -8.71 2.35 19.99
C GLN A 114 -10.19 2.70 20.19
N LEU A 115 -10.86 3.27 19.18
CA LEU A 115 -12.29 3.57 19.22
C LEU A 115 -13.17 2.34 18.90
N GLY A 116 -12.59 1.19 18.53
CA GLY A 116 -13.30 -0.05 18.23
C GLY A 116 -14.15 0.03 16.95
N ILE A 117 -13.88 0.98 16.08
CA ILE A 117 -14.54 1.17 14.80
C ILE A 117 -13.75 0.38 13.75
N SER A 118 -14.42 -0.40 12.90
CA SER A 118 -13.74 -1.13 11.82
C SER A 118 -13.20 -0.16 10.75
N GLU A 119 -12.10 -0.55 10.10
CA GLU A 119 -11.48 0.25 9.03
C GLU A 119 -12.48 0.54 7.89
N ASP A 120 -13.33 -0.43 7.54
CA ASP A 120 -14.38 -0.27 6.53
C ASP A 120 -15.43 0.78 6.94
N GLU A 121 -15.82 0.80 8.22
CA GLU A 121 -16.79 1.78 8.73
C GLU A 121 -16.18 3.19 8.75
N VAL A 122 -14.90 3.31 9.06
CA VAL A 122 -14.17 4.59 8.99
C VAL A 122 -14.05 5.05 7.56
N ALA A 123 -13.64 4.19 6.63
CA ALA A 123 -13.54 4.50 5.21
C ALA A 123 -14.91 4.95 4.65
N SER A 124 -15.99 4.24 5.01
CA SER A 124 -17.36 4.59 4.59
C SER A 124 -17.77 5.97 5.11
N LYS A 125 -17.53 6.27 6.39
CA LYS A 125 -17.83 7.58 6.98
C LYS A 125 -17.00 8.70 6.37
N LEU A 126 -15.73 8.45 6.06
CA LEU A 126 -14.86 9.42 5.39
C LEU A 126 -15.32 9.70 3.94
N LEU A 127 -15.81 8.67 3.22
CA LEU A 127 -16.41 8.81 1.90
C LEU A 127 -17.72 9.60 1.97
N GLU A 128 -18.64 9.25 2.89
CA GLU A 128 -19.93 9.93 3.08
C GLU A 128 -19.75 11.40 3.48
N SER A 129 -18.75 11.71 4.30
CA SER A 129 -18.44 13.09 4.70
C SER A 129 -17.76 13.91 3.61
N GLY A 130 -17.36 13.30 2.48
CA GLY A 130 -16.62 13.95 1.40
C GLY A 130 -15.17 14.30 1.75
N ILE A 131 -14.66 13.86 2.91
CA ILE A 131 -13.26 14.02 3.31
C ILE A 131 -12.38 13.12 2.47
N LEU A 132 -12.80 11.85 2.30
CA LEU A 132 -12.16 10.91 1.37
C LEU A 132 -12.89 11.01 0.02
N THR A 133 -12.29 11.67 -0.95
CA THR A 133 -12.82 11.66 -2.31
C THR A 133 -12.49 10.33 -3.00
N GLN A 134 -13.30 9.95 -3.99
CA GLN A 134 -13.02 8.74 -4.79
C GLN A 134 -11.60 8.76 -5.40
N ASN A 135 -11.13 9.93 -5.83
CA ASN A 135 -9.77 10.09 -6.35
C ASN A 135 -8.70 9.87 -5.28
N LEU A 136 -8.95 10.28 -4.03
CA LEU A 136 -8.02 10.06 -2.92
C LEU A 136 -7.98 8.57 -2.53
N SER A 137 -9.12 7.89 -2.50
CA SER A 137 -9.18 6.45 -2.26
C SER A 137 -8.39 5.66 -3.31
N VAL A 138 -8.57 6.00 -4.60
CA VAL A 138 -7.78 5.40 -5.69
C VAL A 138 -6.28 5.69 -5.53
N ALA A 139 -5.91 6.92 -5.15
CA ALA A 139 -4.52 7.30 -4.94
C ALA A 139 -3.87 6.56 -3.76
N ILE A 140 -4.61 6.35 -2.66
CA ILE A 140 -4.14 5.57 -1.49
C ILE A 140 -3.90 4.12 -1.92
N THR A 141 -4.87 3.46 -2.56
CA THR A 141 -4.72 2.08 -3.05
C THR A 141 -3.55 1.95 -4.02
N ALA A 142 -3.35 2.91 -4.91
CA ALA A 142 -2.21 2.92 -5.82
C ALA A 142 -0.88 3.07 -5.07
N ALA A 143 -0.82 3.92 -4.04
CA ALA A 143 0.37 4.10 -3.21
C ALA A 143 0.72 2.83 -2.42
N GLU A 144 -0.27 2.16 -1.83
CA GLU A 144 -0.10 0.88 -1.13
C GLU A 144 0.44 -0.20 -2.06
N ARG A 145 -0.15 -0.34 -3.25
CA ARG A 145 0.31 -1.31 -4.24
C ARG A 145 1.72 -1.00 -4.76
N ASN A 146 2.05 0.28 -4.96
CA ASN A 146 3.41 0.69 -5.33
C ASN A 146 4.43 0.35 -4.23
N ASN A 147 4.08 0.49 -2.96
CA ASN A 147 4.93 0.08 -1.85
C ASN A 147 5.09 -1.45 -1.83
N ALA A 148 4.02 -2.21 -2.06
CA ALA A 148 4.07 -3.66 -2.16
C ALA A 148 4.97 -4.13 -3.33
N ILE A 149 4.93 -3.47 -4.49
CA ILE A 149 5.84 -3.76 -5.62
C ILE A 149 7.29 -3.54 -5.22
N ARG A 150 7.61 -2.44 -4.54
CA ARG A 150 8.97 -2.17 -4.06
C ARG A 150 9.45 -3.20 -3.04
N GLU A 151 8.58 -3.61 -2.11
CA GLU A 151 8.86 -4.69 -1.17
C GLU A 151 9.13 -6.00 -1.92
N PHE A 152 8.34 -6.31 -2.95
CA PHE A 152 8.51 -7.49 -3.80
C PHE A 152 9.87 -7.48 -4.50
N GLU A 153 10.22 -6.39 -5.18
CA GLU A 153 11.50 -6.23 -5.87
C GLU A 153 12.68 -6.40 -4.92
N TYR A 154 12.65 -5.70 -3.78
CA TYR A 154 13.70 -5.82 -2.77
C TYR A 154 13.82 -7.25 -2.25
N SER A 155 12.70 -7.91 -1.99
CA SER A 155 12.69 -9.27 -1.43
C SER A 155 13.12 -10.34 -2.42
N LEU A 156 13.07 -10.06 -3.73
CA LEU A 156 13.60 -10.97 -4.76
C LEU A 156 15.13 -11.06 -4.76
N ASP A 157 15.81 -10.04 -4.27
CA ASP A 157 17.27 -9.97 -4.18
C ASP A 157 17.81 -10.52 -2.83
N GLU A 158 16.89 -10.85 -1.91
CA GLU A 158 17.21 -11.39 -0.58
C GLU A 158 16.85 -12.89 -0.50
N GLU A 159 17.56 -13.63 0.36
CA GLU A 159 17.17 -15.03 0.67
C GLU A 159 15.94 -15.05 1.58
N GLN A 160 14.75 -15.18 0.99
CA GLN A 160 13.50 -15.28 1.72
C GLN A 160 12.99 -16.72 1.80
N SER A 161 12.34 -17.06 2.92
CA SER A 161 11.71 -18.35 3.11
C SER A 161 10.44 -18.52 2.28
N GLU A 162 9.99 -19.76 2.06
CA GLU A 162 8.71 -20.04 1.40
C GLU A 162 7.54 -19.44 2.20
N SER A 163 7.58 -19.52 3.55
CA SER A 163 6.57 -18.90 4.42
C SER A 163 6.50 -17.39 4.31
N PHE A 164 7.64 -16.70 4.12
CA PHE A 164 7.64 -15.25 3.85
C PHE A 164 6.83 -14.94 2.59
N TRP A 165 7.05 -15.69 1.50
CA TRP A 165 6.32 -15.48 0.26
C TRP A 165 4.84 -15.80 0.39
N GLN A 166 4.47 -16.85 1.11
CA GLN A 166 3.06 -17.16 1.41
C GLN A 166 2.39 -16.01 2.17
N GLU A 167 3.00 -15.47 3.21
CA GLU A 167 2.47 -14.33 3.94
C GLU A 167 2.39 -13.07 3.06
N TRP A 168 3.40 -12.84 2.23
CA TRP A 168 3.43 -11.69 1.33
C TRP A 168 2.28 -11.77 0.30
N PHE A 169 2.08 -12.90 -0.36
CA PHE A 169 0.99 -13.09 -1.32
C PHE A 169 -0.38 -13.09 -0.64
N THR A 170 -0.50 -13.53 0.60
CA THR A 170 -1.74 -13.40 1.38
C THR A 170 -2.15 -11.93 1.53
N ARG A 171 -1.21 -11.04 1.86
CA ARG A 171 -1.43 -9.59 1.95
C ARG A 171 -1.66 -8.95 0.57
N ASN A 172 -1.04 -9.49 -0.45
CA ASN A 172 -0.98 -8.93 -1.81
C ASN A 172 -1.59 -9.87 -2.87
N LYS A 173 -2.74 -10.50 -2.54
CA LYS A 173 -3.39 -11.48 -3.44
C LYS A 173 -3.67 -10.96 -4.85
N TRP A 174 -3.82 -9.65 -5.02
CA TRP A 174 -4.05 -8.99 -6.31
C TRP A 174 -2.92 -9.23 -7.33
N VAL A 175 -1.71 -9.59 -6.87
CA VAL A 175 -0.56 -9.92 -7.72
C VAL A 175 -0.71 -11.30 -8.37
N LEU A 176 -1.40 -12.23 -7.71
CA LEU A 176 -1.65 -13.59 -8.25
C LEU A 176 -2.54 -13.57 -9.50
N GLY A 177 -3.44 -12.59 -9.59
CA GLY A 177 -4.29 -12.39 -10.76
C GLY A 177 -5.66 -11.83 -10.41
N SER A 178 -6.30 -11.22 -11.40
CA SER A 178 -7.66 -10.67 -11.28
C SER A 178 -8.74 -11.77 -11.40
N GLU A 179 -8.36 -12.96 -11.77
CA GLU A 179 -9.23 -14.15 -11.86
C GLU A 179 -9.64 -14.69 -10.50
N TYR A 180 -8.98 -14.30 -9.43
CA TYR A 180 -9.29 -14.78 -8.08
C TYR A 180 -10.05 -13.73 -7.26
N LEU A 181 -11.20 -14.13 -6.72
CA LEU A 181 -12.01 -13.30 -5.83
C LEU A 181 -11.46 -13.31 -4.41
N ASN A 182 -11.31 -14.51 -3.85
CA ASN A 182 -10.91 -14.70 -2.46
C ASN A 182 -9.91 -15.85 -2.30
N ILE A 183 -9.03 -15.71 -1.31
CA ILE A 183 -8.32 -16.81 -0.70
C ILE A 183 -9.29 -17.44 0.30
N LEU A 184 -9.51 -18.74 0.20
CA LEU A 184 -10.33 -19.45 1.16
C LEU A 184 -9.52 -19.71 2.45
N PRO A 185 -10.17 -19.72 3.62
CA PRO A 185 -9.47 -19.94 4.88
C PRO A 185 -8.92 -21.37 5.03
N GLU A 186 -9.53 -22.32 4.30
CA GLU A 186 -9.12 -23.70 4.28
C GLU A 186 -7.92 -23.93 3.34
N ARG A 187 -6.98 -24.76 3.78
CA ARG A 187 -5.80 -25.17 3.00
C ARG A 187 -5.71 -26.68 2.82
N ASP A 188 -6.37 -27.45 3.71
CA ASP A 188 -6.33 -28.90 3.70
C ASP A 188 -7.23 -29.47 2.59
N ILE A 189 -6.62 -30.12 1.61
CA ILE A 189 -7.35 -30.82 0.55
C ILE A 189 -7.89 -32.12 1.14
N ASP A 190 -7.03 -32.87 1.82
CA ASP A 190 -7.39 -34.08 2.56
C ASP A 190 -6.49 -34.23 3.81
N THR A 191 -6.44 -35.40 4.43
CA THR A 191 -5.66 -35.66 5.64
C THR A 191 -4.14 -35.63 5.44
N HIS A 192 -3.65 -35.55 4.21
CA HIS A 192 -2.24 -35.65 3.85
C HIS A 192 -1.76 -34.49 2.98
N ASP A 193 -2.65 -33.91 2.16
CA ASP A 193 -2.30 -32.91 1.16
C ASP A 193 -2.83 -31.53 1.59
N ILE A 194 -1.88 -30.58 1.77
CA ILE A 194 -2.14 -29.18 2.14
C ILE A 194 -1.62 -28.31 1.02
N ALA A 195 -2.48 -27.48 0.42
CA ALA A 195 -2.10 -26.49 -0.57
C ALA A 195 -1.63 -25.18 0.11
N ASP A 196 -0.88 -24.36 -0.60
CA ASP A 196 -0.59 -23.01 -0.12
C ASP A 196 -1.84 -22.16 -0.10
N TYR A 197 -2.63 -22.18 -1.17
CA TYR A 197 -3.93 -21.52 -1.21
C TYR A 197 -4.96 -22.32 -2.00
N LEU A 198 -6.16 -22.40 -1.42
CA LEU A 198 -7.39 -22.70 -2.15
C LEU A 198 -8.05 -21.37 -2.48
N MET A 199 -8.39 -21.17 -3.74
CA MET A 199 -8.85 -19.89 -4.27
C MET A 199 -10.28 -20.04 -4.83
N LYS A 200 -11.11 -19.04 -4.60
CA LYS A 200 -12.36 -18.92 -5.34
C LYS A 200 -12.14 -18.02 -6.55
N SER A 201 -12.30 -18.56 -7.74
CA SER A 201 -12.18 -17.81 -8.99
C SER A 201 -13.46 -17.00 -9.31
N ILE A 202 -13.37 -16.09 -10.29
CA ILE A 202 -14.49 -15.19 -10.66
C ILE A 202 -15.68 -15.94 -11.26
N ASP A 203 -15.47 -17.14 -11.81
CA ASP A 203 -16.55 -18.03 -12.27
C ASP A 203 -17.21 -18.84 -11.14
N GLY A 204 -16.72 -18.67 -9.90
CA GLY A 204 -17.25 -19.26 -8.69
C GLY A 204 -16.74 -20.66 -8.36
N PHE A 205 -15.76 -21.17 -9.11
CA PHE A 205 -15.16 -22.49 -8.87
C PHE A 205 -13.89 -22.42 -8.03
N LEU A 206 -13.48 -23.59 -7.55
CA LEU A 206 -12.28 -23.78 -6.74
C LEU A 206 -11.07 -23.96 -7.63
N ASP A 207 -10.04 -23.15 -7.37
CA ASP A 207 -8.71 -23.26 -7.96
C ASP A 207 -7.63 -23.35 -6.86
N VAL A 208 -6.41 -23.63 -7.24
CA VAL A 208 -5.26 -23.82 -6.35
C VAL A 208 -4.13 -22.89 -6.76
N VAL A 209 -3.44 -22.33 -5.78
CA VAL A 209 -2.14 -21.68 -5.99
C VAL A 209 -1.11 -22.35 -5.10
N GLU A 210 -0.01 -22.76 -5.68
CA GLU A 210 1.16 -23.30 -4.99
C GLU A 210 2.34 -22.39 -5.21
N ILE A 211 3.08 -22.10 -4.14
CA ILE A 211 4.20 -21.16 -4.16
C ILE A 211 5.47 -21.87 -3.77
N LYS A 212 6.48 -21.75 -4.61
CA LYS A 212 7.85 -22.19 -4.34
C LYS A 212 8.77 -21.00 -4.36
N ARG A 213 9.94 -21.09 -3.74
CA ARG A 213 10.89 -19.99 -3.62
C ARG A 213 11.42 -19.48 -4.97
N PRO A 214 11.74 -18.18 -5.07
CA PRO A 214 12.30 -17.58 -6.29
C PRO A 214 13.72 -18.04 -6.61
N ASP A 215 14.52 -18.44 -5.63
CA ASP A 215 15.91 -18.87 -5.80
C ASP A 215 16.08 -20.28 -6.42
N LEU A 216 14.97 -21.00 -6.63
CA LEU A 216 15.02 -22.34 -7.20
C LEU A 216 15.30 -22.28 -8.71
N ASN A 217 16.27 -23.12 -9.14
CA ASN A 217 16.60 -23.23 -10.56
C ASN A 217 15.45 -23.84 -11.35
N PHE A 218 15.06 -23.18 -12.43
CA PHE A 218 13.98 -23.63 -13.28
C PHE A 218 14.43 -24.69 -14.30
N TRP A 219 15.54 -24.43 -14.98
CA TRP A 219 16.03 -25.26 -16.06
C TRP A 219 17.28 -26.06 -15.68
N ALA A 220 17.29 -27.34 -16.02
CA ALA A 220 18.44 -28.23 -15.77
C ALA A 220 19.47 -28.21 -16.90
N GLY A 221 19.08 -27.73 -18.09
CA GLY A 221 20.00 -27.70 -19.21
C GLY A 221 19.52 -26.83 -20.34
N PRO A 222 20.26 -26.82 -21.48
CA PRO A 222 19.77 -27.53 -22.66
C PRO A 222 20.36 -28.93 -22.77
N ASP A 223 19.60 -29.84 -23.43
CA ASP A 223 20.09 -31.13 -23.85
C ASP A 223 21.06 -31.04 -25.07
N SER A 224 21.51 -32.17 -25.59
CA SER A 224 22.40 -32.19 -26.76
C SER A 224 21.79 -31.62 -28.05
N HIS A 225 20.48 -31.41 -28.09
CA HIS A 225 19.72 -30.82 -29.20
C HIS A 225 19.34 -29.37 -28.94
N GLY A 226 19.76 -28.79 -27.82
CA GLY A 226 19.46 -27.41 -27.44
C GLY A 226 18.11 -27.22 -26.73
N ASN A 227 17.39 -28.29 -26.38
CA ASN A 227 16.10 -28.19 -25.72
C ASN A 227 16.27 -27.98 -24.20
N TYR A 228 15.64 -26.96 -23.65
CA TYR A 228 15.57 -26.76 -22.20
C TYR A 228 14.55 -27.71 -21.58
N TYR A 229 14.90 -28.30 -20.43
CA TYR A 229 14.02 -29.18 -19.66
C TYR A 229 14.01 -28.81 -18.19
N PRO A 230 12.89 -29.06 -17.45
CA PRO A 230 12.74 -28.70 -16.05
C PRO A 230 13.76 -29.40 -15.15
N THR A 231 14.16 -28.72 -14.04
CA THR A 231 14.93 -29.40 -13.00
C THR A 231 14.10 -30.48 -12.32
N ALA A 232 14.78 -31.37 -11.59
CA ALA A 232 14.11 -32.39 -10.78
C ALA A 232 13.21 -31.73 -9.71
N GLN A 233 13.61 -30.60 -9.15
CA GLN A 233 12.83 -29.84 -8.17
C GLN A 233 11.53 -29.28 -8.79
N LEU A 234 11.63 -28.65 -9.97
CA LEU A 234 10.44 -28.17 -10.67
C LEU A 234 9.52 -29.33 -11.08
N THR A 235 10.08 -30.46 -11.55
CA THR A 235 9.30 -31.66 -11.89
C THR A 235 8.55 -32.18 -10.64
N ALA A 236 9.18 -32.17 -9.45
CA ALA A 236 8.54 -32.56 -8.21
C ALA A 236 7.39 -31.60 -7.85
N ALA A 237 7.59 -30.29 -7.97
CA ALA A 237 6.54 -29.28 -7.72
C ALA A 237 5.36 -29.45 -8.70
N ILE A 238 5.64 -29.69 -9.99
CA ILE A 238 4.60 -30.00 -10.99
C ILE A 238 3.80 -31.23 -10.56
N SER A 239 4.48 -32.32 -10.16
CA SER A 239 3.83 -33.55 -9.72
C SER A 239 2.97 -33.33 -8.47
N GLN A 240 3.41 -32.49 -7.55
CA GLN A 240 2.65 -32.08 -6.37
C GLN A 240 1.34 -31.37 -6.77
N CYS A 241 1.43 -30.37 -7.65
CA CYS A 241 0.25 -29.64 -8.17
C CYS A 241 -0.74 -30.57 -8.87
N LEU A 242 -0.26 -31.47 -9.71
CA LEU A 242 -1.12 -32.45 -10.42
C LEU A 242 -1.81 -33.41 -9.43
N ASN A 243 -1.11 -33.83 -8.35
CA ASN A 243 -1.72 -34.60 -7.28
C ASN A 243 -2.81 -33.80 -6.56
N TYR A 244 -2.58 -32.53 -6.25
CA TYR A 244 -3.60 -31.66 -5.64
C TYR A 244 -4.86 -31.58 -6.50
N LEU A 245 -4.72 -31.34 -7.78
CA LEU A 245 -5.85 -31.29 -8.72
C LEU A 245 -6.64 -32.59 -8.71
N TYR A 246 -5.95 -33.74 -8.77
CA TYR A 246 -6.57 -35.06 -8.69
C TYR A 246 -7.32 -35.24 -7.35
N ARG A 247 -6.70 -34.92 -6.21
CA ARG A 247 -7.31 -35.05 -4.89
C ARG A 247 -8.53 -34.15 -4.74
N ILE A 248 -8.47 -32.91 -5.20
CA ILE A 248 -9.60 -32.00 -5.17
C ILE A 248 -10.75 -32.52 -6.04
N GLU A 249 -10.47 -33.08 -7.24
CA GLU A 249 -11.50 -33.71 -8.06
C GLU A 249 -12.17 -34.90 -7.33
N LEU A 250 -11.43 -35.71 -6.57
CA LEU A 250 -12.00 -36.78 -5.73
C LEU A 250 -12.89 -36.26 -4.61
N GLN A 251 -12.56 -35.10 -4.04
CA GLN A 251 -13.32 -34.47 -2.96
C GLN A 251 -14.52 -33.63 -3.45
N SER A 252 -14.70 -33.46 -4.76
CA SER A 252 -15.67 -32.55 -5.36
C SER A 252 -17.12 -32.75 -4.91
N ASN A 253 -17.49 -33.98 -4.48
CA ASN A 253 -18.82 -34.31 -3.97
C ASN A 253 -18.82 -34.62 -2.46
N SER A 254 -17.71 -34.39 -1.75
CA SER A 254 -17.64 -34.57 -0.30
C SER A 254 -18.34 -33.41 0.39
N VAL A 255 -19.36 -33.71 1.20
CA VAL A 255 -20.07 -32.67 1.99
C VAL A 255 -19.12 -31.99 2.93
N ASP A 256 -18.25 -32.73 3.63
CA ASP A 256 -17.27 -32.21 4.55
C ASP A 256 -16.27 -31.26 3.84
N PHE A 257 -15.78 -31.61 2.66
CA PHE A 257 -14.91 -30.74 1.88
C PHE A 257 -15.63 -29.47 1.41
N LEU A 258 -16.86 -29.60 0.91
CA LEU A 258 -17.66 -28.47 0.46
C LEU A 258 -17.95 -27.49 1.62
N ASP A 259 -18.26 -28.00 2.81
CA ASP A 259 -18.47 -27.15 3.99
C ASP A 259 -17.20 -26.39 4.37
N ARG A 260 -16.02 -27.04 4.32
CA ARG A 260 -14.72 -26.41 4.62
C ARG A 260 -14.32 -25.34 3.60
N VAL A 261 -14.64 -25.52 2.31
CA VAL A 261 -14.37 -24.56 1.25
C VAL A 261 -15.53 -23.57 1.01
N GLU A 262 -16.36 -23.33 2.02
CA GLU A 262 -17.48 -22.36 1.98
C GLU A 262 -18.48 -22.60 0.84
N GLY A 263 -18.73 -23.86 0.52
CA GLY A 263 -19.62 -24.27 -0.55
C GLY A 263 -19.12 -24.01 -1.98
N THR A 264 -17.83 -23.67 -2.11
CA THR A 264 -17.20 -23.43 -3.42
C THR A 264 -17.10 -24.73 -4.20
N LYS A 265 -17.74 -24.79 -5.37
CA LYS A 265 -17.82 -25.98 -6.18
C LYS A 265 -16.50 -26.24 -6.93
N THR A 266 -16.21 -27.52 -7.13
CA THR A 266 -15.04 -27.97 -7.90
C THR A 266 -15.49 -28.50 -9.27
N VAL A 267 -15.03 -27.83 -10.32
CA VAL A 267 -15.22 -28.30 -11.72
C VAL A 267 -13.96 -28.01 -12.49
N LYS A 268 -13.17 -29.04 -12.83
CA LYS A 268 -11.92 -28.87 -13.56
C LYS A 268 -11.01 -27.77 -12.96
N PRO A 269 -10.64 -27.92 -11.68
CA PRO A 269 -9.87 -26.90 -10.99
C PRO A 269 -8.57 -26.60 -11.73
N GLN A 270 -8.16 -25.35 -11.70
CA GLN A 270 -6.88 -24.91 -12.26
C GLN A 270 -5.86 -24.77 -11.13
N CYS A 271 -4.59 -24.99 -11.43
CA CYS A 271 -3.49 -24.77 -10.51
C CYS A 271 -2.51 -23.74 -11.09
N MET A 272 -2.22 -22.69 -10.34
CA MET A 272 -1.08 -21.82 -10.60
C MET A 272 0.09 -22.26 -9.75
N LEU A 273 1.22 -22.60 -10.38
CA LEU A 273 2.50 -22.84 -9.70
C LEU A 273 3.40 -21.62 -9.85
N VAL A 274 3.67 -20.92 -8.77
CA VAL A 274 4.65 -19.82 -8.73
C VAL A 274 6.01 -20.43 -8.42
N TYR A 275 7.00 -20.30 -9.33
CA TYR A 275 8.27 -20.99 -9.20
C TYR A 275 9.42 -20.25 -9.84
N GLY A 276 10.50 -20.02 -9.10
CA GLY A 276 11.76 -19.53 -9.62
C GLY A 276 11.67 -18.16 -10.30
N ARG A 277 12.78 -17.76 -10.88
CA ARG A 277 12.91 -16.47 -11.60
C ARG A 277 13.14 -16.67 -13.08
N SER A 278 12.73 -15.70 -13.88
CA SER A 278 13.03 -15.62 -15.32
C SER A 278 13.94 -14.43 -15.67
N ASP A 279 14.46 -13.73 -14.67
CA ASP A 279 15.41 -12.65 -14.89
C ASP A 279 16.65 -13.17 -15.65
N GLY A 280 17.08 -12.43 -16.67
CA GLY A 280 18.22 -12.78 -17.51
C GLY A 280 18.01 -14.03 -18.40
N TRP A 281 16.75 -14.51 -18.59
CA TRP A 281 16.50 -15.62 -19.52
C TRP A 281 16.64 -15.16 -20.98
N CYS A 282 17.25 -16.04 -21.78
CA CYS A 282 17.22 -15.88 -23.24
C CYS A 282 15.86 -16.30 -23.82
N GLU A 283 15.61 -15.89 -25.05
CA GLU A 283 14.38 -16.22 -25.80
C GLU A 283 14.05 -17.72 -25.80
N ASP A 284 15.06 -18.57 -25.94
CA ASP A 284 14.87 -20.05 -25.97
C ASP A 284 14.31 -20.56 -24.62
N LYS A 285 14.71 -20.01 -23.49
CA LYS A 285 14.15 -20.37 -22.18
C LYS A 285 12.69 -19.89 -22.02
N MET A 286 12.38 -18.67 -22.50
CA MET A 286 11.01 -18.15 -22.50
C MET A 286 10.10 -18.97 -23.39
N LYS A 287 10.58 -19.34 -24.59
CA LYS A 287 9.89 -20.25 -25.52
C LYS A 287 9.67 -21.65 -24.91
N ALA A 288 10.68 -22.17 -24.21
CA ALA A 288 10.56 -23.44 -23.52
C ALA A 288 9.49 -23.41 -22.41
N LEU A 289 9.39 -22.31 -21.62
CA LEU A 289 8.32 -22.15 -20.63
C LEU A 289 6.94 -22.13 -21.29
N ARG A 290 6.78 -21.40 -22.40
CA ARG A 290 5.52 -21.37 -23.15
C ARG A 290 5.12 -22.75 -23.66
N ILE A 291 6.08 -23.53 -24.19
CA ILE A 291 5.84 -24.90 -24.64
C ILE A 291 5.47 -25.81 -23.47
N LEU A 292 6.17 -25.66 -22.31
CA LEU A 292 5.89 -26.45 -21.12
C LEU A 292 4.47 -26.18 -20.60
N ASN A 293 4.07 -24.90 -20.49
CA ASN A 293 2.72 -24.52 -20.08
C ASN A 293 1.64 -25.01 -21.03
N ALA A 294 1.91 -25.03 -22.35
CA ALA A 294 0.97 -25.53 -23.34
C ALA A 294 0.75 -27.06 -23.25
N ALA A 295 1.64 -27.79 -22.58
CA ALA A 295 1.50 -29.25 -22.39
C ALA A 295 0.51 -29.59 -21.24
N TYR A 296 0.19 -28.64 -20.36
CA TYR A 296 -0.73 -28.85 -19.24
C TYR A 296 -2.04 -28.08 -19.46
N HIS A 297 -3.18 -28.74 -19.22
CA HIS A 297 -4.50 -28.11 -19.38
C HIS A 297 -4.98 -27.40 -18.09
N GLN A 298 -4.57 -27.91 -16.91
CA GLN A 298 -5.05 -27.47 -15.63
C GLN A 298 -3.92 -26.89 -14.75
N LEU A 299 -2.70 -26.80 -15.27
CA LEU A 299 -1.56 -26.27 -14.55
C LEU A 299 -0.91 -25.15 -15.36
N HIS A 300 -0.71 -24.01 -14.72
CA HIS A 300 0.02 -22.89 -15.28
C HIS A 300 1.19 -22.52 -14.38
N ILE A 301 2.40 -22.53 -14.92
CA ILE A 301 3.62 -22.21 -14.19
C ILE A 301 3.99 -20.77 -14.52
N VAL A 302 4.14 -19.95 -13.48
CA VAL A 302 4.54 -18.55 -13.59
C VAL A 302 5.82 -18.29 -12.78
N THR A 303 6.68 -17.42 -13.27
CA THR A 303 7.84 -16.97 -12.49
C THR A 303 7.52 -15.73 -11.68
N TYR A 304 8.32 -15.47 -10.65
CA TYR A 304 8.19 -14.25 -9.85
C TYR A 304 8.31 -12.98 -10.68
N ASP A 305 9.22 -12.97 -11.68
CA ASP A 305 9.41 -11.82 -12.57
C ASP A 305 8.16 -11.57 -13.44
N GLN A 306 7.50 -12.62 -13.91
CA GLN A 306 6.22 -12.48 -14.65
C GLN A 306 5.11 -11.92 -13.77
N LEU A 307 5.03 -12.31 -12.48
CA LEU A 307 4.10 -11.71 -11.53
C LEU A 307 4.42 -10.25 -11.25
N LEU A 308 5.71 -9.92 -11.12
CA LEU A 308 6.16 -8.54 -10.92
C LEU A 308 5.79 -7.64 -12.10
N ILE A 309 6.06 -8.10 -13.34
CA ILE A 309 5.68 -7.37 -14.56
C ILE A 309 4.17 -7.18 -14.62
N ARG A 310 3.37 -8.21 -14.33
CA ARG A 310 1.90 -8.11 -14.26
C ARG A 310 1.46 -7.07 -13.23
N ALA A 311 2.04 -7.08 -12.03
CA ALA A 311 1.73 -6.13 -10.97
C ALA A 311 2.05 -4.68 -11.38
N LYS A 312 3.20 -4.44 -11.99
CA LYS A 312 3.59 -3.13 -12.54
C LYS A 312 2.64 -2.64 -13.63
N GLN A 313 2.23 -3.52 -14.54
CA GLN A 313 1.28 -3.18 -15.61
C GLN A 313 -0.08 -2.78 -15.06
N LEU A 314 -0.60 -3.47 -14.03
CA LEU A 314 -1.88 -3.15 -13.40
C LEU A 314 -1.89 -1.74 -12.78
N LEU A 315 -0.73 -1.22 -12.39
CA LEU A 315 -0.59 0.13 -11.82
C LEU A 315 -0.19 1.19 -12.86
N GLY A 316 0.05 0.80 -14.11
CA GLY A 316 0.55 1.71 -15.14
C GLY A 316 1.98 2.21 -14.87
N VAL A 317 2.75 1.50 -14.05
CA VAL A 317 4.13 1.84 -13.66
C VAL A 317 5.16 1.08 -14.51
N ALA A 318 4.72 0.15 -15.37
CA ALA A 318 5.62 -0.57 -16.26
C ALA A 318 6.33 0.44 -17.18
N GLU A 319 7.65 0.56 -17.03
CA GLU A 319 8.47 1.31 -17.99
C GLU A 319 8.42 0.61 -19.34
N LYS A 320 8.54 1.38 -20.44
CA LYS A 320 8.55 0.79 -21.79
C LYS A 320 9.66 -0.24 -21.99
N ASP A 321 10.72 -0.16 -21.18
CA ASP A 321 11.86 -1.07 -21.22
C ASP A 321 11.60 -2.41 -20.51
N ASP A 322 10.58 -2.49 -19.63
CA ASP A 322 10.14 -3.75 -19.01
C ASP A 322 9.26 -4.61 -19.94
N ILE A 323 8.76 -4.00 -21.01
CA ILE A 323 8.01 -4.70 -22.07
C ILE A 323 8.99 -4.90 -23.22
N ASP A 324 9.66 -6.05 -23.22
CA ASP A 324 10.41 -6.48 -24.40
C ASP A 324 9.43 -6.55 -25.59
N GLU A 325 9.49 -5.55 -26.50
CA GLU A 325 8.67 -5.50 -27.72
C GLU A 325 8.91 -6.71 -28.62
N SER A 326 9.88 -7.58 -28.28
CA SER A 326 10.18 -8.83 -28.96
C SER A 326 9.31 -10.02 -28.54
N LEU A 327 8.45 -9.87 -27.49
CA LEU A 327 7.52 -10.93 -27.12
C LEU A 327 6.37 -10.98 -28.15
N PRO A 328 6.30 -11.95 -29.04
CA PRO A 328 5.16 -12.13 -29.93
C PRO A 328 3.95 -12.55 -29.07
N PHE A 329 2.87 -11.77 -29.17
CA PHE A 329 1.56 -12.11 -28.61
C PHE A 329 1.00 -13.41 -29.22
#